data_7b6de54759b2666c48162c47ab27e03f
#
_entry.id   7b6de54759b2666c48162c47ab27e03f
#
_cell.length_a   1.000
_cell.length_b   1.000
_cell.length_c   1.000
_cell.angle_alpha   90.00
_cell.angle_beta   90.00
_cell.angle_gamma   90.00
#
_symmetry.space_group_name_H-M   'P 1'
#
loop_
_entity.id
_entity.type
_entity.pdbx_description
1 polymer ?
#
loop_
_entity_poly.entity_id
_entity_poly.type
_entity_poly.pdbx_seq_one_letter_code
_entity_poly.pdbx_strand_id
1 'polypeptide(L)'
;MNTVPDPAQPHPTTRSDLSNVVFLKPTLQSPFIEVGDFTYYDNDKNPAPFEEANVRYLYGPQRLVIGKFTTIGPGATFVMPGGNHPMVGPSTYPFTMFGGEWTERTLEAFLAIDQPGDTTIGNDVWIGRQAVVMPGVSIADGAVIGAHSIVTKDVGAYEVAAGNPARVVRSRWREDHVRTLLRVQWWN
;
A
#
# COMPACT_ATOMS: atom_id res chain seq x y z
N MET A 1 -3.44 31.80 -14.27
CA MET A 1 -3.39 30.37 -14.59
C MET A 1 -3.15 29.63 -13.29
N ASN A 2 -3.91 28.59 -13.04
CA ASN A 2 -3.71 27.81 -11.82
C ASN A 2 -2.37 27.08 -11.93
N THR A 3 -1.44 27.34 -11.04
CA THR A 3 -0.07 26.78 -11.09
C THR A 3 0.03 25.45 -10.29
N VAL A 4 -1.04 25.10 -9.57
CA VAL A 4 -1.09 23.83 -8.81
C VAL A 4 -1.64 22.74 -9.72
N PRO A 5 -1.01 21.55 -9.77
CA PRO A 5 -1.55 20.40 -10.50
C PRO A 5 -2.95 20.04 -10.01
N ASP A 6 -3.81 19.61 -10.94
CA ASP A 6 -5.15 19.13 -10.61
C ASP A 6 -5.08 17.63 -10.24
N PRO A 7 -5.42 17.21 -9.00
CA PRO A 7 -5.37 15.82 -8.59
C PRO A 7 -6.42 14.93 -9.26
N ALA A 8 -7.41 15.53 -9.94
CA ALA A 8 -8.40 14.82 -10.74
C ALA A 8 -7.87 14.40 -12.13
N GLN A 9 -6.71 14.89 -12.53
CA GLN A 9 -6.06 14.52 -13.78
C GLN A 9 -4.94 13.50 -13.52
N PRO A 10 -4.88 12.39 -14.28
CA PRO A 10 -3.87 11.35 -14.05
C PRO A 10 -2.44 11.86 -14.17
N HIS A 11 -2.20 12.80 -15.07
CA HIS A 11 -0.86 13.34 -15.30
C HIS A 11 -0.77 14.82 -14.93
N PRO A 12 0.30 15.23 -14.20
CA PRO A 12 0.53 16.63 -13.87
C PRO A 12 0.73 17.47 -15.15
N THR A 13 -0.21 18.31 -15.49
CA THR A 13 -0.20 19.07 -16.75
C THR A 13 0.92 20.09 -16.87
N THR A 14 1.55 20.46 -15.76
CA THR A 14 2.65 21.44 -15.72
C THR A 14 4.02 20.84 -16.12
N ARG A 15 4.12 19.52 -16.23
CA ARG A 15 5.34 18.77 -16.50
C ARG A 15 5.07 17.63 -17.49
N SER A 16 4.90 17.99 -18.77
CA SER A 16 4.66 17.01 -19.83
C SER A 16 5.79 15.98 -20.05
N ASP A 17 6.98 16.28 -19.53
CA ASP A 17 8.15 15.40 -19.51
C ASP A 17 8.06 14.28 -18.47
N LEU A 18 7.16 14.39 -17.47
CA LEU A 18 6.94 13.41 -16.42
C LEU A 18 5.81 12.42 -16.77
N SER A 19 5.91 11.77 -17.91
CA SER A 19 4.89 10.80 -18.36
C SER A 19 4.79 9.53 -17.50
N ASN A 20 5.82 9.26 -16.70
CA ASN A 20 5.87 8.14 -15.75
C ASN A 20 5.22 8.45 -14.40
N VAL A 21 4.93 9.71 -14.08
CA VAL A 21 4.28 10.12 -12.83
C VAL A 21 2.77 10.16 -13.03
N VAL A 22 2.04 9.38 -12.23
CA VAL A 22 0.58 9.23 -12.35
C VAL A 22 -0.07 9.50 -11.01
N PHE A 23 -0.99 10.48 -10.93
CA PHE A 23 -1.88 10.61 -9.78
C PHE A 23 -2.85 9.45 -9.76
N LEU A 24 -2.88 8.71 -8.66
CA LEU A 24 -3.58 7.42 -8.60
C LEU A 24 -5.08 7.55 -8.53
N LYS A 25 -5.61 8.46 -7.71
CA LYS A 25 -7.05 8.58 -7.44
C LYS A 25 -7.93 8.54 -8.68
N PRO A 26 -7.65 9.30 -9.76
CA PRO A 26 -8.50 9.30 -10.95
C PRO A 26 -8.35 8.04 -11.84
N THR A 27 -7.41 7.15 -11.55
CA THR A 27 -7.14 5.95 -12.37
C THR A 27 -7.73 4.67 -11.80
N LEU A 28 -8.21 4.70 -10.56
CA LEU A 28 -8.67 3.53 -9.83
C LEU A 28 -10.09 3.13 -10.23
N GLN A 29 -10.33 1.83 -10.31
CA GLN A 29 -11.64 1.24 -10.60
C GLN A 29 -12.11 0.29 -9.49
N SER A 30 -11.18 -0.30 -8.72
CA SER A 30 -11.50 -1.24 -7.65
C SER A 30 -12.23 -0.56 -6.49
N PRO A 31 -13.36 -1.09 -6.00
CA PRO A 31 -14.02 -0.57 -4.80
C PRO A 31 -13.25 -0.87 -3.50
N PHE A 32 -12.21 -1.71 -3.58
CA PHE A 32 -11.38 -2.09 -2.44
C PHE A 32 -10.09 -1.26 -2.33
N ILE A 33 -9.88 -0.28 -3.23
CA ILE A 33 -8.73 0.63 -3.16
C ILE A 33 -9.24 2.06 -3.00
N GLU A 34 -8.79 2.73 -1.95
CA GLU A 34 -9.06 4.15 -1.71
C GLU A 34 -7.75 4.92 -1.65
N VAL A 35 -7.65 6.03 -2.40
CA VAL A 35 -6.45 6.85 -2.45
C VAL A 35 -6.80 8.33 -2.31
N GLY A 36 -6.06 9.03 -1.46
CA GLY A 36 -6.19 10.48 -1.26
C GLY A 36 -5.61 11.32 -2.41
N ASP A 37 -5.98 12.60 -2.43
CA ASP A 37 -5.54 13.55 -3.43
C ASP A 37 -4.02 13.71 -3.45
N PHE A 38 -3.45 14.01 -4.61
CA PHE A 38 -2.03 14.21 -4.85
C PHE A 38 -1.12 13.02 -4.56
N THR A 39 -1.68 11.86 -4.20
CA THR A 39 -0.90 10.63 -4.11
C THR A 39 -0.59 10.13 -5.50
N TYR A 40 0.70 9.86 -5.75
CA TYR A 40 1.17 9.44 -7.05
C TYR A 40 2.04 8.18 -7.01
N TYR A 41 2.04 7.52 -8.15
CA TYR A 41 2.92 6.40 -8.46
C TYR A 41 3.91 6.81 -9.55
N ASP A 42 5.19 6.53 -9.32
CA ASP A 42 6.22 6.62 -10.34
C ASP A 42 6.28 5.28 -11.09
N ASN A 43 5.76 5.28 -12.30
CA ASN A 43 5.66 4.08 -13.13
C ASN A 43 6.89 3.95 -14.03
N ASP A 44 7.80 3.04 -13.70
CA ASP A 44 9.05 2.80 -14.41
C ASP A 44 8.81 2.13 -15.78
N LYS A 45 8.10 2.80 -16.70
CA LYS A 45 7.82 2.38 -18.09
C LYS A 45 6.78 1.26 -18.27
N ASN A 46 6.10 0.81 -17.24
CA ASN A 46 5.05 -0.17 -17.40
C ASN A 46 3.69 0.53 -17.53
N PRO A 47 2.99 0.44 -18.67
CA PRO A 47 1.66 1.04 -18.85
C PRO A 47 0.55 0.31 -18.05
N ALA A 48 0.86 -0.78 -17.35
CA ALA A 48 -0.15 -1.52 -16.61
C ALA A 48 -0.72 -0.65 -15.48
N PRO A 49 -2.05 -0.69 -15.26
CA PRO A 49 -2.69 0.00 -14.16
C PRO A 49 -2.08 -0.38 -12.81
N PHE A 50 -2.00 0.60 -11.90
CA PHE A 50 -1.47 0.39 -10.54
C PHE A 50 -2.14 -0.80 -9.83
N GLU A 51 -3.46 -0.94 -9.99
CA GLU A 51 -4.24 -2.03 -9.39
C GLU A 51 -3.73 -3.42 -9.82
N GLU A 52 -3.34 -3.56 -11.07
CA GLU A 52 -2.86 -4.82 -11.63
C GLU A 52 -1.36 -5.04 -11.39
N ALA A 53 -0.58 -3.98 -11.49
CA ALA A 53 0.87 -4.06 -11.40
C ALA A 53 1.37 -4.15 -9.95
N ASN A 54 0.73 -3.43 -9.02
CA ASN A 54 1.26 -3.17 -7.68
C ASN A 54 0.44 -3.79 -6.56
N VAL A 55 -0.87 -4.07 -6.76
CA VAL A 55 -1.73 -4.65 -5.73
C VAL A 55 -1.99 -6.12 -6.03
N ARG A 56 -1.55 -7.01 -5.14
CA ARG A 56 -1.62 -8.46 -5.35
C ARG A 56 -2.66 -9.09 -4.43
N TYR A 57 -3.42 -10.05 -4.99
CA TYR A 57 -4.36 -10.88 -4.23
C TYR A 57 -5.48 -10.08 -3.53
N LEU A 58 -5.95 -9.02 -4.17
CA LEU A 58 -7.05 -8.18 -3.68
C LEU A 58 -8.40 -8.79 -4.10
N TYR A 59 -9.00 -9.56 -3.24
CA TYR A 59 -10.31 -10.20 -3.48
C TYR A 59 -11.42 -9.64 -2.58
N GLY A 60 -11.05 -8.73 -1.64
CA GLY A 60 -11.97 -8.21 -0.62
C GLY A 60 -12.24 -9.23 0.50
N PRO A 61 -12.95 -8.84 1.54
CA PRO A 61 -13.46 -7.49 1.80
C PRO A 61 -12.39 -6.48 2.30
N GLN A 62 -11.18 -6.94 2.64
CA GLN A 62 -10.10 -6.07 3.12
C GLN A 62 -9.69 -5.08 2.02
N ARG A 63 -9.39 -3.86 2.44
CA ARG A 63 -9.12 -2.73 1.57
C ARG A 63 -7.65 -2.30 1.63
N LEU A 64 -7.20 -1.67 0.57
CA LEU A 64 -5.98 -0.86 0.56
C LEU A 64 -6.40 0.61 0.64
N VAL A 65 -6.03 1.28 1.73
CA VAL A 65 -6.35 2.70 1.95
C VAL A 65 -5.05 3.49 1.99
N ILE A 66 -4.92 4.48 1.12
CA ILE A 66 -3.73 5.34 1.01
C ILE A 66 -4.15 6.80 1.18
N GLY A 67 -3.49 7.51 2.05
CA GLY A 67 -3.74 8.93 2.32
C GLY A 67 -3.32 9.86 1.18
N LYS A 68 -3.33 11.16 1.46
CA LYS A 68 -2.96 12.24 0.54
C LYS A 68 -1.43 12.41 0.47
N PHE A 69 -0.93 12.96 -0.64
CA PHE A 69 0.47 13.33 -0.82
C PHE A 69 1.48 12.18 -0.62
N THR A 70 1.03 10.94 -0.72
CA THR A 70 1.90 9.76 -0.62
C THR A 70 2.62 9.53 -1.94
N THR A 71 3.91 9.24 -1.84
CA THR A 71 4.79 8.95 -2.98
C THR A 71 5.06 7.46 -3.06
N ILE A 72 4.73 6.83 -4.18
CA ILE A 72 4.94 5.39 -4.39
C ILE A 72 5.98 5.18 -5.48
N GLY A 73 7.11 4.63 -5.09
CA GLY A 73 8.23 4.34 -6.01
C GLY A 73 7.96 3.17 -6.95
N PRO A 74 8.71 3.08 -8.06
CA PRO A 74 8.55 2.04 -9.07
C PRO A 74 8.61 0.64 -8.49
N GLY A 75 7.65 -0.23 -8.89
CA GLY A 75 7.61 -1.63 -8.49
C GLY A 75 7.27 -1.88 -7.01
N ALA A 76 6.91 -0.85 -6.24
CA ALA A 76 6.38 -1.06 -4.90
C ALA A 76 5.13 -1.96 -4.96
N THR A 77 4.99 -2.90 -4.04
CA THR A 77 3.95 -3.93 -4.08
C THR A 77 3.19 -3.97 -2.76
N PHE A 78 1.86 -4.01 -2.85
CA PHE A 78 0.96 -4.21 -1.72
C PHE A 78 0.37 -5.62 -1.82
N VAL A 79 0.77 -6.50 -0.91
CA VAL A 79 0.24 -7.86 -0.83
C VAL A 79 -1.01 -7.82 0.04
N MET A 80 -2.13 -8.28 -0.51
CA MET A 80 -3.39 -8.32 0.22
C MET A 80 -3.66 -9.73 0.76
N PRO A 81 -4.57 -9.88 1.74
CA PRO A 81 -4.77 -11.14 2.45
C PRO A 81 -5.09 -12.36 1.58
N GLY A 82 -5.67 -12.16 0.39
CA GLY A 82 -5.98 -13.26 -0.52
C GLY A 82 -4.79 -14.10 -0.97
N GLY A 83 -3.54 -13.62 -0.77
CA GLY A 83 -2.32 -14.39 -1.02
C GLY A 83 -1.87 -15.27 0.14
N ASN A 84 -2.54 -15.21 1.29
CA ASN A 84 -2.14 -15.96 2.48
C ASN A 84 -2.62 -17.42 2.39
N HIS A 85 -1.74 -18.33 2.78
CA HIS A 85 -2.08 -19.73 2.94
C HIS A 85 -2.35 -20.04 4.43
N PRO A 86 -3.33 -20.90 4.74
CA PRO A 86 -3.61 -21.32 6.11
C PRO A 86 -2.40 -22.02 6.73
N MET A 87 -2.06 -21.65 7.97
CA MET A 87 -0.99 -22.31 8.74
C MET A 87 -1.53 -23.04 9.99
N VAL A 88 -2.85 -23.18 10.09
CA VAL A 88 -3.52 -23.79 11.26
C VAL A 88 -3.63 -25.30 11.19
N GLY A 89 -3.24 -25.92 10.08
CA GLY A 89 -3.29 -27.36 9.85
C GLY A 89 -1.91 -27.97 9.60
N PRO A 90 -1.86 -29.28 9.33
CA PRO A 90 -0.61 -29.97 9.05
C PRO A 90 -0.01 -29.63 7.67
N SER A 91 -0.76 -28.93 6.82
CA SER A 91 -0.35 -28.54 5.48
C SER A 91 -0.77 -27.12 5.16
N THR A 92 0.11 -26.39 4.49
CA THR A 92 -0.18 -25.04 3.94
C THR A 92 -0.74 -25.11 2.51
N TYR A 93 -0.97 -26.31 1.96
CA TYR A 93 -1.47 -26.49 0.62
C TYR A 93 -2.93 -26.00 0.52
N PRO A 94 -3.27 -25.14 -0.46
CA PRO A 94 -4.58 -24.48 -0.53
C PRO A 94 -5.62 -25.40 -1.20
N PHE A 95 -5.97 -26.49 -0.58
CA PHE A 95 -6.92 -27.50 -1.11
C PHE A 95 -8.24 -26.86 -1.58
N THR A 96 -8.72 -25.85 -0.86
CA THR A 96 -9.96 -25.11 -1.17
C THR A 96 -9.99 -24.50 -2.56
N MET A 97 -8.81 -24.19 -3.15
CA MET A 97 -8.74 -23.50 -4.45
C MET A 97 -9.02 -24.41 -5.64
N PHE A 98 -8.94 -25.72 -5.49
CA PHE A 98 -8.93 -26.66 -6.63
C PHE A 98 -10.31 -27.25 -6.95
N GLY A 99 -11.34 -26.92 -6.20
CA GLY A 99 -12.70 -27.37 -6.46
C GLY A 99 -13.01 -28.80 -5.98
N GLY A 100 -14.22 -29.26 -6.29
CA GLY A 100 -14.71 -30.59 -5.97
C GLY A 100 -14.64 -30.94 -4.49
N GLU A 101 -14.42 -32.20 -4.19
CA GLU A 101 -14.41 -32.75 -2.83
C GLU A 101 -13.38 -32.04 -1.91
N TRP A 102 -12.28 -31.52 -2.45
CA TRP A 102 -11.30 -30.78 -1.66
C TRP A 102 -11.89 -29.47 -1.13
N THR A 103 -12.56 -28.70 -1.98
CA THR A 103 -13.24 -27.48 -1.56
C THR A 103 -14.35 -27.78 -0.55
N GLU A 104 -15.20 -28.76 -0.85
CA GLU A 104 -16.34 -29.13 0.03
C GLU A 104 -15.87 -29.48 1.45
N ARG A 105 -14.77 -30.19 1.59
CA ARG A 105 -14.22 -30.61 2.88
C ARG A 105 -13.42 -29.54 3.62
N THR A 106 -12.94 -28.50 2.94
CA THR A 106 -12.00 -27.54 3.55
C THR A 106 -12.54 -26.12 3.62
N LEU A 107 -13.64 -25.80 2.93
CA LEU A 107 -14.16 -24.45 2.80
C LEU A 107 -14.55 -23.82 4.15
N GLU A 108 -15.25 -24.56 5.01
CA GLU A 108 -15.66 -24.06 6.32
C GLU A 108 -14.46 -23.68 7.18
N ALA A 109 -13.47 -24.56 7.26
CA ALA A 109 -12.25 -24.33 8.01
C ALA A 109 -11.44 -23.17 7.41
N PHE A 110 -11.42 -23.01 6.09
CA PHE A 110 -10.77 -21.91 5.40
C PHE A 110 -11.46 -20.56 5.73
N LEU A 111 -12.78 -20.50 5.70
CA LEU A 111 -13.54 -19.29 6.00
C LEU A 111 -13.49 -18.89 7.48
N ALA A 112 -13.19 -19.84 8.37
CA ALA A 112 -13.03 -19.58 9.81
C ALA A 112 -11.67 -18.98 10.18
N ILE A 113 -10.72 -18.84 9.23
CA ILE A 113 -9.40 -18.27 9.50
C ILE A 113 -9.51 -16.75 9.62
N ASP A 114 -9.05 -16.23 10.75
CA ASP A 114 -8.94 -14.79 10.94
C ASP A 114 -8.02 -14.18 9.87
N GLN A 115 -8.55 -13.22 9.14
CA GLN A 115 -7.81 -12.45 8.15
C GLN A 115 -7.27 -11.17 8.79
N PRO A 116 -6.07 -10.72 8.41
CA PRO A 116 -5.62 -9.38 8.79
C PRO A 116 -6.61 -8.33 8.26
N GLY A 117 -6.69 -7.20 8.96
CA GLY A 117 -7.55 -6.08 8.56
C GLY A 117 -7.09 -5.40 7.27
N ASP A 118 -7.60 -4.19 7.05
CA ASP A 118 -7.20 -3.34 5.93
C ASP A 118 -5.70 -3.02 6.01
N THR A 119 -5.06 -2.87 4.85
CA THR A 119 -3.72 -2.30 4.75
C THR A 119 -3.85 -0.80 4.61
N THR A 120 -3.27 -0.04 5.55
CA THR A 120 -3.44 1.42 5.60
C THR A 120 -2.11 2.15 5.47
N ILE A 121 -2.08 3.12 4.58
CA ILE A 121 -0.94 4.02 4.37
C ILE A 121 -1.43 5.43 4.65
N GLY A 122 -0.76 6.14 5.54
CA GLY A 122 -1.11 7.51 5.92
C GLY A 122 -0.83 8.54 4.85
N ASN A 123 -0.84 9.79 5.26
CA ASN A 123 -0.52 10.95 4.42
C ASN A 123 0.99 11.23 4.42
N ASP A 124 1.51 11.89 3.39
CA ASP A 124 2.94 12.25 3.28
C ASP A 124 3.90 11.05 3.46
N VAL A 125 3.46 9.85 3.09
CA VAL A 125 4.29 8.64 3.17
C VAL A 125 5.14 8.50 1.92
N TRP A 126 6.37 8.06 2.07
CA TRP A 126 7.23 7.69 0.95
C TRP A 126 7.50 6.19 0.94
N ILE A 127 6.94 5.48 -0.02
CA ILE A 127 7.21 4.07 -0.29
C ILE A 127 8.32 3.98 -1.33
N GLY A 128 9.47 3.47 -0.92
CA GLY A 128 10.64 3.32 -1.79
C GLY A 128 10.45 2.30 -2.92
N ARG A 129 11.31 2.39 -3.94
CA ARG A 129 11.36 1.46 -5.09
C ARG A 129 11.32 0.00 -4.62
N GLN A 130 10.44 -0.81 -5.23
CA GLN A 130 10.33 -2.27 -4.98
C GLN A 130 10.15 -2.66 -3.50
N ALA A 131 9.67 -1.75 -2.68
CA ALA A 131 9.25 -2.11 -1.33
C ALA A 131 7.99 -2.99 -1.38
N VAL A 132 7.88 -3.92 -0.46
CA VAL A 132 6.72 -4.82 -0.33
C VAL A 132 6.03 -4.54 1.00
N VAL A 133 4.74 -4.22 0.96
CA VAL A 133 3.90 -4.05 2.16
C VAL A 133 3.06 -5.31 2.33
N MET A 134 3.18 -5.95 3.47
CA MET A 134 2.46 -7.19 3.79
C MET A 134 1.03 -6.91 4.27
N PRO A 135 0.13 -7.91 4.20
CA PRO A 135 -1.29 -7.73 4.53
C PRO A 135 -1.53 -7.18 5.94
N GLY A 136 -2.48 -6.26 6.06
CA GLY A 136 -2.94 -5.71 7.34
C GLY A 136 -1.96 -4.75 8.03
N VAL A 137 -0.87 -4.38 7.36
CA VAL A 137 0.11 -3.44 7.90
C VAL A 137 -0.43 -2.01 7.84
N SER A 138 -0.21 -1.25 8.92
CA SER A 138 -0.46 0.19 9.00
C SER A 138 0.86 0.97 8.94
N ILE A 139 0.97 1.89 7.98
CA ILE A 139 2.10 2.82 7.86
C ILE A 139 1.56 4.23 8.12
N ALA A 140 1.98 4.85 9.22
CA ALA A 140 1.43 6.11 9.68
C ALA A 140 1.98 7.32 8.89
N ASP A 141 1.33 8.48 9.09
CA ASP A 141 1.64 9.74 8.40
C ASP A 141 3.14 10.09 8.41
N GLY A 142 3.63 10.53 7.30
CA GLY A 142 5.01 10.99 7.16
C GLY A 142 6.08 9.90 7.23
N ALA A 143 5.73 8.63 7.30
CA ALA A 143 6.70 7.54 7.33
C ALA A 143 7.45 7.39 6.01
N VAL A 144 8.63 6.79 6.07
CA VAL A 144 9.44 6.47 4.88
C VAL A 144 9.81 5.00 4.91
N ILE A 145 9.52 4.31 3.83
CA ILE A 145 9.92 2.93 3.61
C ILE A 145 11.08 2.88 2.62
N GLY A 146 12.20 2.36 3.06
CA GLY A 146 13.41 2.22 2.22
C GLY A 146 13.16 1.32 1.00
N ALA A 147 13.90 1.55 -0.08
CA ALA A 147 13.82 0.71 -1.27
C ALA A 147 14.11 -0.78 -0.93
N HIS A 148 13.44 -1.70 -1.64
CA HIS A 148 13.58 -3.16 -1.47
C HIS A 148 13.27 -3.69 -0.05
N SER A 149 12.55 -2.93 0.75
CA SER A 149 12.16 -3.35 2.11
C SER A 149 10.92 -4.21 2.09
N ILE A 150 10.82 -5.17 3.02
CA ILE A 150 9.61 -5.98 3.23
C ILE A 150 9.00 -5.59 4.57
N VAL A 151 7.90 -4.84 4.53
CA VAL A 151 7.21 -4.30 5.70
C VAL A 151 6.23 -5.34 6.23
N THR A 152 6.57 -5.94 7.37
CA THR A 152 5.79 -7.03 8.00
C THR A 152 5.13 -6.61 9.31
N LYS A 153 5.33 -5.36 9.75
CA LYS A 153 4.78 -4.76 10.97
C LYS A 153 4.49 -3.30 10.75
N ASP A 154 3.63 -2.75 11.57
CA ASP A 154 3.28 -1.34 11.53
C ASP A 154 4.50 -0.44 11.67
N VAL A 155 4.43 0.72 11.00
CA VAL A 155 5.45 1.76 11.03
C VAL A 155 4.83 3.04 11.57
N GLY A 156 5.45 3.60 12.60
CA GLY A 156 4.98 4.80 13.28
C GLY A 156 5.13 6.07 12.45
N ALA A 157 4.44 7.12 12.90
CA ALA A 157 4.46 8.41 12.20
C ALA A 157 5.88 8.99 12.13
N TYR A 158 6.25 9.46 10.95
CA TYR A 158 7.57 10.04 10.66
C TYR A 158 8.76 9.12 10.95
N GLU A 159 8.51 7.81 11.05
CA GLU A 159 9.59 6.82 11.13
C GLU A 159 10.15 6.47 9.75
N VAL A 160 11.42 6.12 9.72
CA VAL A 160 12.09 5.54 8.55
C VAL A 160 12.33 4.07 8.83
N ALA A 161 11.69 3.19 8.07
CA ALA A 161 11.86 1.75 8.16
C ALA A 161 12.53 1.19 6.91
N ALA A 162 13.46 0.25 7.08
CA ALA A 162 14.17 -0.36 5.96
C ALA A 162 14.60 -1.80 6.26
N GLY A 163 14.86 -2.57 5.20
CA GLY A 163 15.40 -3.93 5.27
C GLY A 163 14.37 -5.04 5.05
N ASN A 164 14.80 -6.28 5.16
CA ASN A 164 14.00 -7.49 5.04
C ASN A 164 14.26 -8.44 6.23
N PRO A 165 13.32 -8.58 7.17
CA PRO A 165 12.13 -7.77 7.33
C PRO A 165 12.48 -6.32 7.74
N ALA A 166 11.66 -5.37 7.32
CA ALA A 166 11.87 -3.94 7.63
C ALA A 166 11.87 -3.68 9.14
N ARG A 167 12.77 -2.82 9.57
CA ARG A 167 12.87 -2.33 10.96
C ARG A 167 13.00 -0.82 10.94
N VAL A 168 12.47 -0.18 11.96
CA VAL A 168 12.68 1.24 12.19
C VAL A 168 14.16 1.51 12.41
N VAL A 169 14.75 2.33 11.55
CA VAL A 169 16.18 2.69 11.61
C VAL A 169 16.40 4.05 12.23
N ARG A 170 15.41 4.94 12.14
CA ARG A 170 15.41 6.26 12.80
C ARG A 170 14.05 6.94 12.68
N SER A 171 13.85 8.02 13.43
CA SER A 171 12.79 8.99 13.13
C SER A 171 13.29 10.06 12.15
N ARG A 172 12.41 10.64 11.33
CA ARG A 172 12.69 11.80 10.45
C ARG A 172 12.99 13.05 11.27
N TRP A 173 12.26 13.23 12.36
CA TRP A 173 12.25 14.43 13.19
C TRP A 173 12.35 14.10 14.67
N ARG A 174 12.60 15.12 15.48
CA ARG A 174 12.48 15.00 16.95
C ARG A 174 10.98 14.88 17.32
N GLU A 175 10.73 14.30 18.46
CA GLU A 175 9.36 13.99 18.93
C GLU A 175 8.45 15.22 19.02
N ASP A 176 8.99 16.38 19.47
CA ASP A 176 8.26 17.63 19.54
C ASP A 176 7.81 18.15 18.15
N HIS A 177 8.67 17.99 17.14
CA HIS A 177 8.34 18.29 15.75
C HIS A 177 7.29 17.33 15.20
N VAL A 178 7.42 16.02 15.47
CA VAL A 178 6.43 15.02 15.05
C VAL A 178 5.04 15.36 15.62
N ARG A 179 4.94 15.63 16.93
CA ARG A 179 3.68 16.05 17.55
C ARG A 179 3.09 17.30 16.90
N THR A 180 3.93 18.26 16.54
CA THR A 180 3.48 19.47 15.87
C THR A 180 2.95 19.20 14.47
N LEU A 181 3.65 18.42 13.67
CA LEU A 181 3.26 18.06 12.31
C LEU A 181 1.93 17.27 12.29
N LEU A 182 1.78 16.30 13.19
CA LEU A 182 0.54 15.53 13.34
C LEU A 182 -0.65 16.41 13.78
N ARG A 183 -0.42 17.47 14.54
CA ARG A 183 -1.46 18.43 14.92
C ARG A 183 -1.83 19.38 13.78
N VAL A 184 -0.84 19.84 13.03
CA VAL A 184 -1.05 20.80 11.91
C VAL A 184 -1.74 20.12 10.73
N GLN A 185 -1.43 18.85 10.45
CA GLN A 185 -2.00 18.08 9.33
C GLN A 185 -2.00 18.88 8.03
N TRP A 186 -0.83 19.34 7.59
CA TRP A 186 -0.67 20.25 6.46
C TRP A 186 -1.25 19.76 5.12
N TRP A 187 -1.57 18.47 5.04
CA TRP A 187 -2.21 17.83 3.89
C TRP A 187 -3.74 18.03 3.81
N ASN A 188 -4.38 18.71 4.78
CA ASN A 188 -5.83 18.99 4.82
C ASN A 188 -6.20 20.35 4.26
#